data_18881fe4342937b028bfa986e4e36203
#
_entry.id   18881fe4342937b028bfa986e4e36203
#
_cell.length_a   1.000
_cell.length_b   1.000
_cell.length_c   1.000
_cell.angle_alpha   90.00
_cell.angle_beta   90.00
_cell.angle_gamma   90.00
#
_symmetry.space_group_name_H-M   'P 1'
#
loop_
_entity.id
_entity.type
_entity.pdbx_description
1 polymer ?
#
loop_
_entity_poly.entity_id
_entity_poly.type
_entity_poly.pdbx_seq_one_letter_code
_entity_poly.pdbx_strand_id
1 'polypeptide(L)'
;MRDFTVDECKRRNKIIETITERFSKWGYSEVSTPIVEYYKTFNHKTQDLKEEEMYKFFDSRGRILVLRPDMTVPVARLVNTKLKDMKLPLKLFYNAEVFST
;
A
#
# COMPACT_ATOMS: atom_id res chain seq x y z
N MET A 1 -18.64 -5.67 -6.28
CA MET A 1 -18.50 -4.28 -5.76
C MET A 1 -19.60 -3.97 -4.80
N ARG A 2 -19.29 -3.21 -3.80
CA ARG A 2 -20.25 -2.94 -2.74
C ARG A 2 -20.18 -1.47 -2.35
N ASP A 3 -21.34 -0.85 -2.20
CA ASP A 3 -21.43 0.50 -1.68
C ASP A 3 -21.40 0.47 -0.16
N PHE A 4 -20.89 1.52 0.44
CA PHE A 4 -20.93 1.72 1.87
C PHE A 4 -21.84 2.91 2.16
N THR A 5 -22.82 2.69 3.03
CA THR A 5 -23.75 3.73 3.42
C THR A 5 -23.06 4.73 4.35
N VAL A 6 -23.75 5.82 4.67
CA VAL A 6 -23.21 6.83 5.59
C VAL A 6 -22.83 6.22 6.94
N ASP A 7 -23.70 5.40 7.51
CA ASP A 7 -23.45 4.77 8.80
C ASP A 7 -22.31 3.76 8.74
N GLU A 8 -22.22 3.00 7.66
CA GLU A 8 -21.15 2.04 7.47
C GLU A 8 -19.80 2.73 7.35
N CYS A 9 -19.75 3.85 6.63
CA CYS A 9 -18.51 4.63 6.52
C CYS A 9 -18.08 5.19 7.86
N LYS A 10 -19.04 5.70 8.65
CA LYS A 10 -18.74 6.23 9.98
C LYS A 10 -18.16 5.16 10.89
N ARG A 11 -18.75 3.96 10.87
CA ARG A 11 -18.25 2.86 11.69
C ARG A 11 -16.86 2.42 11.26
N ARG A 12 -16.66 2.30 9.95
CA ARG A 12 -15.36 1.89 9.42
C ARG A 12 -14.28 2.90 9.78
N ASN A 13 -14.58 4.19 9.62
CA ASN A 13 -13.63 5.24 9.94
C ASN A 13 -13.30 5.27 11.42
N LYS A 14 -14.28 5.00 12.27
CA LYS A 14 -14.06 4.94 13.71
C LYS A 14 -13.13 3.79 14.09
N ILE A 15 -13.31 2.64 13.47
CA ILE A 15 -12.45 1.48 13.70
C ILE A 15 -11.02 1.79 13.27
N ILE A 16 -10.86 2.37 12.07
CA ILE A 16 -9.54 2.73 11.54
C ILE A 16 -8.86 3.74 12.46
N GLU A 17 -9.61 4.76 12.91
CA GLU A 17 -9.10 5.78 13.79
C GLU A 17 -8.62 5.18 15.12
N THR A 18 -9.39 4.28 15.69
CA THR A 18 -9.04 3.61 16.94
C THR A 18 -7.76 2.78 16.80
N ILE A 19 -7.65 2.02 15.71
CA ILE A 19 -6.48 1.21 15.45
C ILE A 19 -5.25 2.10 15.20
N THR A 20 -5.43 3.17 14.44
CA THR A 20 -4.35 4.12 14.16
C THR A 20 -3.81 4.75 15.44
N GLU A 21 -4.69 5.13 16.34
CA GLU A 21 -4.29 5.69 17.63
C GLU A 21 -3.45 4.69 18.43
N ARG A 22 -3.85 3.44 18.41
CA ARG A 22 -3.11 2.40 19.13
C ARG A 22 -1.72 2.19 18.56
N PHE A 23 -1.59 2.13 17.24
CA PHE A 23 -0.29 2.01 16.61
C PHE A 23 0.59 3.21 16.94
N SER A 24 0.02 4.41 16.92
CA SER A 24 0.77 5.63 17.25
C SER A 24 1.29 5.61 18.68
N LYS A 25 0.48 5.12 19.61
CA LYS A 25 0.88 5.02 21.02
C LYS A 25 2.01 4.02 21.22
N TRP A 26 2.13 3.03 20.34
CA TRP A 26 3.19 2.04 20.42
C TRP A 26 4.44 2.47 19.63
N GLY A 27 4.46 3.70 19.16
CA GLY A 27 5.63 4.24 18.45
C GLY A 27 5.68 3.94 16.98
N TYR A 28 4.59 3.46 16.38
CA TYR A 28 4.52 3.24 14.94
C TYR A 28 4.14 4.53 14.23
N SER A 29 4.73 4.74 13.08
CA SER A 29 4.41 5.89 12.23
C SER A 29 3.71 5.43 10.96
N GLU A 30 2.75 6.20 10.52
CA GLU A 30 1.98 5.84 9.32
C GLU A 30 2.72 6.21 8.05
N VAL A 31 2.67 5.33 7.07
CA VAL A 31 3.17 5.60 5.72
C VAL A 31 2.07 5.28 4.71
N SER A 32 2.20 5.89 3.55
CA SER A 32 1.26 5.68 2.46
C SER A 32 2.04 5.67 1.15
N THR A 33 1.60 4.85 0.21
CA THR A 33 2.21 4.78 -1.12
C THR A 33 1.10 4.97 -2.16
N PRO A 34 1.46 5.31 -3.40
CA PRO A 34 0.44 5.48 -4.45
C PRO A 34 -0.30 4.18 -4.76
N ILE A 35 -1.55 4.31 -5.16
CA ILE A 35 -2.36 3.16 -5.60
C ILE A 35 -1.76 2.53 -6.85
N VAL A 36 -1.18 3.36 -7.72
CA VAL A 36 -0.59 2.93 -8.98
C VAL A 36 0.93 2.89 -8.83
N GLU A 37 1.52 1.78 -9.24
CA GLU A 37 2.98 1.57 -9.20
C GLU A 37 3.46 1.16 -10.58
N TYR A 38 4.76 1.34 -10.83
CA TYR A 38 5.35 0.79 -12.05
C TYR A 38 5.41 -0.73 -11.93
N TYR A 39 5.05 -1.41 -13.00
CA TYR A 39 5.11 -2.86 -13.04
C TYR A 39 6.49 -3.39 -12.63
N LYS A 40 7.55 -2.71 -13.05
CA LYS A 40 8.90 -3.15 -12.74
C LYS A 40 9.20 -3.20 -11.24
N THR A 41 8.44 -2.45 -10.44
CA THR A 41 8.58 -2.50 -8.99
C THR A 41 8.22 -3.88 -8.46
N PHE A 42 7.30 -4.57 -9.12
CA PHE A 42 6.86 -5.91 -8.73
C PHE A 42 7.50 -7.03 -9.55
N ASN A 43 8.32 -6.68 -10.54
CA ASN A 43 8.90 -7.66 -11.44
C ASN A 43 10.17 -8.27 -10.87
N HIS A 44 10.21 -8.46 -9.57
CA HIS A 44 11.31 -9.14 -8.92
C HIS A 44 10.78 -10.46 -8.41
N LYS A 45 11.66 -11.40 -8.33
CA LYS A 45 11.29 -12.74 -8.11
C LYS A 45 10.79 -13.12 -6.80
N THR A 46 10.45 -12.23 -5.98
CA THR A 46 10.26 -12.59 -4.64
C THR A 46 8.97 -13.17 -4.37
N GLN A 47 8.10 -13.40 -5.32
CA GLN A 47 6.87 -13.37 -4.81
C GLN A 47 6.01 -14.37 -5.31
N ASP A 48 5.12 -14.61 -4.49
CA ASP A 48 3.95 -15.36 -4.75
C ASP A 48 2.97 -14.59 -5.65
N LEU A 49 3.35 -13.43 -6.10
CA LEU A 49 2.51 -12.63 -6.97
C LEU A 49 2.55 -13.14 -8.39
N LYS A 50 1.40 -13.52 -8.90
CA LYS A 50 1.28 -13.98 -10.28
C LYS A 50 0.93 -12.80 -11.16
N GLU A 51 1.67 -12.67 -12.25
CA GLU A 51 1.49 -11.57 -13.18
C GLU A 51 0.06 -11.48 -13.70
N GLU A 52 -0.58 -12.61 -13.97
CA GLU A 52 -1.94 -12.62 -14.47
C GLU A 52 -2.97 -12.15 -13.46
N GLU A 53 -2.59 -12.01 -12.21
CA GLU A 53 -3.49 -11.50 -11.17
C GLU A 53 -3.38 -10.00 -10.98
N MET A 54 -2.51 -9.34 -11.73
CA MET A 54 -2.31 -7.90 -11.63
C MET A 54 -3.16 -7.16 -12.65
N TYR A 55 -3.74 -6.03 -12.24
CA TYR A 55 -4.39 -5.11 -13.15
C TYR A 55 -3.33 -4.21 -13.77
N LYS A 56 -3.07 -4.37 -15.07
CA LYS A 56 -2.05 -3.64 -15.78
C LYS A 56 -2.65 -2.64 -16.75
N PHE A 57 -1.97 -1.53 -16.96
CA PHE A 57 -2.34 -0.57 -17.97
C PHE A 57 -1.11 0.23 -18.39
N PHE A 58 -1.25 1.08 -19.41
CA PHE A 58 -0.12 1.84 -19.93
C PHE A 58 -0.35 3.32 -19.70
N ASP A 59 0.73 4.04 -19.37
CA ASP A 59 0.65 5.49 -19.30
C ASP A 59 0.85 6.08 -20.71
N SER A 60 0.84 7.41 -20.81
CA SER A 60 0.98 8.09 -22.10
C SER A 60 2.34 7.88 -22.75
N ARG A 61 3.33 7.39 -22.01
CA ARG A 61 4.68 7.13 -22.50
C ARG A 61 4.93 5.65 -22.76
N GLY A 62 3.91 4.83 -22.68
CA GLY A 62 4.04 3.41 -22.93
C GLY A 62 4.63 2.59 -21.77
N ARG A 63 4.78 3.20 -20.59
CA ARG A 63 5.28 2.47 -19.43
C ARG A 63 4.16 1.64 -18.85
N ILE A 64 4.51 0.46 -18.35
CA ILE A 64 3.53 -0.45 -17.76
C ILE A 64 3.31 -0.08 -16.31
N LEU A 65 2.05 0.17 -15.97
CA LEU A 65 1.63 0.51 -14.62
C LEU A 65 0.70 -0.58 -14.12
N VAL A 66 0.62 -0.73 -12.80
CA VAL A 66 -0.28 -1.70 -12.17
C VAL A 66 -0.98 -1.05 -11.00
N LEU A 67 -2.19 -1.53 -10.70
CA LEU A 67 -2.81 -1.25 -9.41
C LEU A 67 -2.11 -2.13 -8.39
N ARG A 68 -1.64 -1.56 -7.31
CA ARG A 68 -0.82 -2.31 -6.35
C ARG A 68 -1.50 -3.61 -5.90
N PRO A 69 -0.85 -4.76 -6.12
CA PRO A 69 -1.41 -6.03 -5.70
C PRO A 69 -1.11 -6.37 -4.23
N ASP A 70 -0.12 -5.69 -3.66
CA ASP A 70 0.17 -5.80 -2.22
C ASP A 70 0.86 -4.53 -1.74
N MET A 71 1.16 -4.48 -0.46
CA MET A 71 1.82 -3.31 0.14
C MET A 71 3.26 -3.57 0.56
N THR A 72 3.67 -4.82 0.60
CA THR A 72 5.03 -5.16 1.05
C THR A 72 6.10 -4.55 0.15
N VAL A 73 5.95 -4.72 -1.16
CA VAL A 73 6.91 -4.20 -2.13
C VAL A 73 6.92 -2.68 -2.18
N PRO A 74 5.76 -2.00 -2.28
CA PRO A 74 5.74 -0.54 -2.22
C PRO A 74 6.36 0.04 -0.94
N VAL A 75 6.09 -0.56 0.21
CA VAL A 75 6.66 -0.08 1.47
C VAL A 75 8.17 -0.31 1.49
N ALA A 76 8.63 -1.45 1.00
CA ALA A 76 10.08 -1.70 0.89
C ALA A 76 10.75 -0.68 -0.02
N ARG A 77 10.12 -0.32 -1.13
CA ARG A 77 10.62 0.73 -2.03
C ARG A 77 10.71 2.07 -1.30
N LEU A 78 9.66 2.43 -0.57
CA LEU A 78 9.62 3.68 0.19
C LEU A 78 10.74 3.74 1.22
N VAL A 79 10.96 2.65 1.95
CA VAL A 79 12.03 2.58 2.95
C VAL A 79 13.38 2.76 2.28
N ASN A 80 13.60 2.09 1.15
CA ASN A 80 14.88 2.15 0.45
C ASN A 80 15.16 3.48 -0.24
N THR A 81 14.13 4.27 -0.53
CA THR A 81 14.31 5.52 -1.25
C THR A 81 14.22 6.74 -0.34
N LYS A 82 13.17 6.83 0.44
CA LYS A 82 12.87 8.04 1.21
C LYS A 82 13.15 7.93 2.69
N LEU A 83 13.21 6.73 3.22
CA LEU A 83 13.36 6.52 4.65
C LEU A 83 14.68 5.90 5.04
N LYS A 84 15.60 5.70 4.09
CA LYS A 84 16.86 5.03 4.37
C LYS A 84 17.73 5.76 5.38
N ASP A 85 17.56 7.06 5.50
CA ASP A 85 18.34 7.88 6.43
C ASP A 85 17.66 8.07 7.77
N MET A 86 16.50 7.49 7.99
CA MET A 86 15.83 7.62 9.27
C MET A 86 16.46 6.72 10.31
N LYS A 87 16.34 7.17 11.56
CA LYS A 87 16.94 6.44 12.67
C LYS A 87 16.21 5.11 12.88
N LEU A 88 16.98 4.05 13.03
CA LEU A 88 16.45 2.72 13.32
C LEU A 88 16.20 2.54 14.81
N PRO A 89 15.28 1.64 15.20
CA PRO A 89 14.45 0.82 14.32
C PRO A 89 13.27 1.59 13.74
N LEU A 90 12.85 1.20 12.53
CA LEU A 90 11.66 1.76 11.92
C LEU A 90 10.45 0.92 12.28
N LYS A 91 9.44 1.57 12.84
CA LYS A 91 8.16 0.92 13.12
C LYS A 91 7.11 1.64 12.30
N LEU A 92 6.62 0.98 11.26
CA LEU A 92 5.72 1.58 10.29
C LEU A 92 4.42 0.80 10.21
N PHE A 93 3.33 1.51 9.92
CA PHE A 93 2.06 0.86 9.63
C PHE A 93 1.39 1.55 8.45
N TYR A 94 0.45 0.86 7.85
CA TYR A 94 -0.31 1.41 6.73
C TYR A 94 -1.73 0.85 6.75
N ASN A 95 -2.64 1.61 6.13
CA ASN A 95 -4.01 1.19 5.90
C ASN A 95 -4.27 1.44 4.42
N ALA A 96 -4.43 0.37 3.65
CA ALA A 96 -4.49 0.50 2.21
C ALA A 96 -5.28 -0.63 1.57
N GLU A 97 -5.82 -0.33 0.40
CA GLU A 97 -6.50 -1.34 -0.40
C GLU A 97 -5.52 -1.91 -1.42
N VAL A 98 -5.66 -3.20 -1.71
CA VAL A 98 -4.89 -3.87 -2.74
C VAL A 98 -5.84 -4.47 -3.76
N PHE A 99 -5.32 -4.78 -4.95
CA PHE A 99 -6.16 -5.12 -6.09
C PHE A 99 -5.65 -6.38 -6.78
N SER A 100 -6.56 -7.30 -7.05
CA SER A 100 -6.22 -8.47 -7.87
C SER A 100 -7.40 -8.83 -8.78
N THR A 101 -7.08 -9.44 -9.90
CA THR A 101 -8.10 -9.87 -10.84
C THR A 101 -8.84 -11.11 -10.34
#